data_8e58434ad1da7c1ed4c73b68343ab04e
#
_entry.id   8e58434ad1da7c1ed4c73b68343ab04e
#
_cell.length_a   1.000
_cell.length_b   1.000
_cell.length_c   1.000
_cell.angle_alpha   90.00
_cell.angle_beta   90.00
_cell.angle_gamma   90.00
#
_symmetry.space_group_name_H-M   'P 1'
#
loop_
_entity.id
_entity.type
_entity.pdbx_description
1 polymer ?
#
loop_
_entity_poly.entity_id
_entity_poly.type
_entity_poly.pdbx_seq_one_letter_code
_entity_poly.pdbx_strand_id
1 'polypeptide(L)'
;MAVEVGSKVPDVAVKVMRDGKPEDVQTGEVLGHGKVVLFAVPGAFTPGCSKIHLPGYVEHGAELKAKGVSTIACIAINDAWVMEAWGQAHGVGEGIVMLADGNGEFTKAMGLDTDLSVAGLGTRSQRYAAVIEDGTITDLEV
;
A
#
# COMPACT_ATOMS: atom_id res chain seq x y z
N MET A 1 14.63 12.11 -1.96
CA MET A 1 15.17 11.04 -2.81
C MET A 1 14.36 9.78 -2.66
N ALA A 2 14.12 9.10 -3.76
CA ALA A 2 13.38 7.85 -3.71
C ALA A 2 14.19 6.74 -3.04
N VAL A 3 13.50 5.87 -2.31
CA VAL A 3 14.12 4.64 -1.77
C VAL A 3 14.58 3.74 -2.92
N GLU A 4 15.45 2.82 -2.61
CA GLU A 4 15.98 1.85 -3.57
C GLU A 4 16.13 0.49 -2.89
N VAL A 5 16.43 -0.54 -3.66
CA VAL A 5 16.73 -1.86 -3.13
C VAL A 5 17.87 -1.75 -2.13
N GLY A 6 17.70 -2.33 -0.95
CA GLY A 6 18.62 -2.23 0.18
C GLY A 6 18.21 -1.18 1.22
N SER A 7 17.31 -0.27 0.89
CA SER A 7 16.78 0.70 1.86
C SER A 7 15.86 0.02 2.87
N LYS A 8 15.86 0.55 4.09
CA LYS A 8 14.85 0.15 5.07
C LYS A 8 13.52 0.82 4.76
N VAL A 9 12.43 0.10 4.99
CA VAL A 9 11.09 0.68 4.84
C VAL A 9 10.92 1.80 5.88
N PRO A 10 10.37 2.97 5.47
CA PRO A 10 10.13 4.05 6.42
C PRO A 10 9.14 3.63 7.52
N ASP A 11 9.35 4.11 8.72
CA ASP A 11 8.47 3.86 9.86
C ASP A 11 7.71 5.14 10.20
N VAL A 12 6.47 5.22 9.73
CA VAL A 12 5.58 6.35 9.98
C VAL A 12 4.20 5.85 10.37
N ALA A 13 3.41 6.69 11.03
CA ALA A 13 2.04 6.36 11.37
C ALA A 13 1.13 6.56 10.16
N VAL A 14 0.36 5.54 9.84
CA VAL A 14 -0.71 5.59 8.85
C VAL A 14 -1.99 5.04 9.48
N LYS A 15 -3.10 5.06 8.75
CA LYS A 15 -4.37 4.60 9.29
C LYS A 15 -4.80 3.28 8.65
N VAL A 16 -5.48 2.46 9.43
CA VAL A 16 -6.27 1.33 8.93
C VAL A 16 -7.65 1.43 9.56
N MET A 17 -8.66 0.91 8.88
CA MET A 17 -9.99 0.82 9.46
C MET A 17 -10.12 -0.48 10.25
N ARG A 18 -10.47 -0.38 11.51
CA ARG A 18 -10.77 -1.54 12.37
C ARG A 18 -12.02 -1.27 13.17
N ASP A 19 -12.95 -2.23 13.11
CA ASP A 19 -14.22 -2.13 13.86
C ASP A 19 -14.95 -0.80 13.62
N GLY A 20 -14.96 -0.34 12.36
CA GLY A 20 -15.64 0.89 11.96
C GLY A 20 -14.93 2.18 12.33
N LYS A 21 -13.69 2.12 12.83
CA LYS A 21 -12.92 3.30 13.25
C LYS A 21 -11.53 3.31 12.65
N PRO A 22 -11.02 4.48 12.23
CA PRO A 22 -9.63 4.58 11.81
C PRO A 22 -8.71 4.41 13.03
N GLU A 23 -7.68 3.60 12.86
CA GLU A 23 -6.72 3.28 13.91
C GLU A 23 -5.31 3.53 13.38
N ASP A 24 -4.44 4.11 14.23
CA ASP A 24 -3.05 4.34 13.86
C ASP A 24 -2.27 3.02 13.88
N VAL A 25 -1.48 2.80 12.84
CA VAL A 25 -0.50 1.72 12.80
C VAL A 25 0.84 2.27 12.31
N GLN A 26 1.91 1.67 12.80
CA GLN A 26 3.27 2.02 12.36
C GLN A 26 3.65 1.15 11.17
N THR A 27 4.08 1.78 10.08
CA THR A 27 4.47 1.05 8.88
C THR A 27 5.68 0.15 9.14
N GLY A 28 6.59 0.55 10.02
CA GLY A 28 7.72 -0.28 10.41
C GLY A 28 7.33 -1.58 11.11
N GLU A 29 6.17 -1.61 11.77
CA GLU A 29 5.65 -2.84 12.38
C GLU A 29 4.87 -3.69 11.37
N VAL A 30 3.97 -3.06 10.61
CA VAL A 30 3.14 -3.77 9.63
C VAL A 30 3.99 -4.39 8.52
N LEU A 31 4.99 -3.65 8.05
CA LEU A 31 5.81 -4.02 6.91
C LEU A 31 7.19 -4.53 7.29
N GLY A 32 7.52 -4.56 8.58
CA GLY A 32 8.87 -4.82 9.06
C GLY A 32 9.19 -6.26 9.42
N HIS A 33 8.23 -7.18 9.32
CA HIS A 33 8.41 -8.56 9.76
C HIS A 33 8.07 -9.55 8.66
N GLY A 34 8.97 -10.49 8.42
CA GLY A 34 8.77 -11.52 7.42
C GLY A 34 8.84 -10.98 6.01
N LYS A 35 8.27 -11.71 5.07
CA LYS A 35 8.25 -11.32 3.66
C LYS A 35 6.93 -10.63 3.34
N VAL A 36 7.01 -9.38 2.93
CA VAL A 36 5.85 -8.52 2.65
C VAL A 36 5.86 -8.12 1.18
N VAL A 37 4.70 -8.19 0.54
CA VAL A 37 4.47 -7.58 -0.76
C VAL A 37 3.65 -6.31 -0.51
N LEU A 38 4.22 -5.16 -0.85
CA LEU A 38 3.58 -3.86 -0.75
C LEU A 38 3.34 -3.33 -2.16
N PHE A 39 2.11 -2.92 -2.44
CA PHE A 39 1.84 -2.19 -3.68
C PHE A 39 1.13 -0.88 -3.39
N ALA A 40 1.49 0.13 -4.16
CA ALA A 40 0.92 1.46 -4.03
C ALA A 40 0.22 1.87 -5.31
N VAL A 41 -0.84 2.64 -5.14
CA VAL A 41 -1.66 3.12 -6.25
C VAL A 41 -1.88 4.62 -6.11
N PRO A 42 -2.05 5.34 -7.25
CA PRO A 42 -2.35 6.78 -7.22
C PRO A 42 -3.69 7.12 -6.58
N GLY A 43 -4.64 6.22 -6.60
CA GLY A 43 -5.94 6.47 -5.97
C GLY A 43 -6.88 5.29 -6.04
N ALA A 44 -7.51 5.01 -4.90
CA ALA A 44 -8.61 4.05 -4.83
C ALA A 44 -9.73 4.49 -5.79
N PHE A 45 -10.43 3.52 -6.37
CA PHE A 45 -11.53 3.73 -7.32
C PHE A 45 -11.14 4.39 -8.65
N THR A 46 -9.86 4.66 -8.89
CA THR A 46 -9.42 5.12 -10.22
C THR A 46 -9.31 3.94 -11.18
N PRO A 47 -9.49 4.15 -12.50
CA PRO A 47 -9.65 3.04 -13.44
C PRO A 47 -8.53 1.99 -13.44
N GLY A 48 -7.27 2.40 -13.50
CA GLY A 48 -6.15 1.46 -13.53
C GLY A 48 -6.01 0.68 -12.22
N CYS A 49 -6.22 1.35 -11.09
CA CYS A 49 -6.12 0.74 -9.76
C CYS A 49 -7.26 -0.25 -9.53
N SER A 50 -8.48 0.10 -9.94
CA SER A 50 -9.67 -0.71 -9.69
C SER A 50 -9.84 -1.85 -10.67
N LYS A 51 -9.38 -1.72 -11.91
CA LYS A 51 -9.60 -2.73 -12.96
C LYS A 51 -8.48 -3.75 -13.06
N ILE A 52 -7.25 -3.38 -12.76
CA ILE A 52 -6.09 -4.23 -13.02
C ILE A 52 -5.30 -4.52 -11.75
N HIS A 53 -4.91 -3.49 -11.00
CA HIS A 53 -3.93 -3.63 -9.93
C HIS A 53 -4.48 -4.40 -8.72
N LEU A 54 -5.50 -3.84 -8.05
CA LEU A 54 -6.06 -4.50 -6.87
C LEU A 54 -6.67 -5.87 -7.17
N PRO A 55 -7.48 -6.05 -8.24
CA PRO A 55 -8.01 -7.39 -8.55
C PRO A 55 -6.95 -8.44 -8.79
N GLY A 56 -5.82 -8.07 -9.39
CA GLY A 56 -4.70 -9.00 -9.59
C GLY A 56 -4.13 -9.53 -8.28
N TYR A 57 -3.97 -8.68 -7.28
CA TYR A 57 -3.49 -9.10 -5.96
C TYR A 57 -4.54 -9.91 -5.20
N VAL A 58 -5.81 -9.60 -5.34
CA VAL A 58 -6.89 -10.40 -4.76
C VAL A 58 -6.88 -11.81 -5.35
N GLU A 59 -6.79 -11.91 -6.67
CA GLU A 59 -6.79 -13.18 -7.39
C GLU A 59 -5.58 -14.05 -7.04
N HIS A 60 -4.39 -13.46 -6.93
CA HIS A 60 -3.14 -14.18 -6.71
C HIS A 60 -2.66 -14.21 -5.27
N GLY A 61 -3.46 -13.72 -4.33
CA GLY A 61 -3.08 -13.63 -2.92
C GLY A 61 -2.70 -14.97 -2.30
N ALA A 62 -3.46 -16.03 -2.59
CA ALA A 62 -3.18 -17.36 -2.06
C ALA A 62 -1.85 -17.91 -2.60
N GLU A 63 -1.53 -17.66 -3.86
CA GLU A 63 -0.26 -18.08 -4.46
C GLU A 63 0.92 -17.39 -3.81
N LEU A 64 0.81 -16.09 -3.56
CA LEU A 64 1.86 -15.33 -2.89
C LEU A 64 2.12 -15.86 -1.48
N LYS A 65 1.06 -16.16 -0.73
CA LYS A 65 1.21 -16.73 0.62
C LYS A 65 1.82 -18.12 0.58
N ALA A 66 1.48 -18.92 -0.42
CA ALA A 66 2.09 -20.25 -0.61
C ALA A 66 3.60 -20.14 -0.92
N LYS A 67 4.06 -19.01 -1.45
CA LYS A 67 5.49 -18.74 -1.73
C LYS A 67 6.21 -18.08 -0.56
N GLY A 68 5.62 -18.05 0.62
CA GLY A 68 6.27 -17.54 1.82
C GLY A 68 5.97 -16.09 2.14
N VAL A 69 5.09 -15.41 1.41
CA VAL A 69 4.68 -14.05 1.72
C VAL A 69 3.77 -14.07 2.94
N SER A 70 4.16 -13.38 4.00
CA SER A 70 3.41 -13.31 5.25
C SER A 70 2.34 -12.23 5.25
N THR A 71 2.56 -11.14 4.52
CA THR A 71 1.66 -9.98 4.46
C THR A 71 1.60 -9.42 3.05
N ILE A 72 0.40 -9.14 2.59
CA ILE A 72 0.17 -8.35 1.37
C ILE A 72 -0.49 -7.06 1.81
N ALA A 73 0.08 -5.92 1.43
CA ALA A 73 -0.42 -4.61 1.82
C ALA A 73 -0.58 -3.70 0.61
N CYS A 74 -1.65 -2.92 0.62
CA CYS A 74 -1.90 -1.87 -0.35
C CYS A 74 -1.85 -0.53 0.36
N ILE A 75 -1.19 0.46 -0.23
CA ILE A 75 -1.13 1.81 0.33
C ILE A 75 -1.46 2.86 -0.72
N ALA A 76 -2.15 3.90 -0.32
CA ALA A 76 -2.48 5.03 -1.18
C ALA A 76 -2.68 6.29 -0.35
N ILE A 77 -2.55 7.46 -0.99
CA ILE A 77 -2.90 8.74 -0.36
C ILE A 77 -4.41 8.92 -0.50
N ASN A 78 -5.13 8.15 0.29
CA ASN A 78 -6.58 8.22 0.49
C ASN A 78 -6.83 8.05 1.98
N ASP A 79 -7.99 8.48 2.44
CA ASP A 79 -8.36 8.28 3.84
C ASP A 79 -8.76 6.83 4.14
N ALA A 80 -8.88 6.52 5.41
CA ALA A 80 -9.17 5.16 5.87
C ALA A 80 -10.55 4.66 5.43
N TRP A 81 -11.54 5.55 5.39
CA TRP A 81 -12.90 5.19 4.95
C TRP A 81 -12.91 4.78 3.48
N VAL A 82 -12.22 5.55 2.64
CA VAL A 82 -12.10 5.24 1.21
C VAL A 82 -11.36 3.93 0.99
N MET A 83 -10.26 3.72 1.70
CA MET A 83 -9.48 2.48 1.57
C MET A 83 -10.28 1.26 2.01
N GLU A 84 -11.04 1.37 3.08
CA GLU A 84 -11.93 0.28 3.51
C GLU A 84 -13.00 -0.01 2.46
N ALA A 85 -13.69 1.02 1.97
CA ALA A 85 -14.73 0.85 0.97
C ALA A 85 -14.20 0.24 -0.32
N TRP A 86 -13.02 0.66 -0.75
CA TRP A 86 -12.38 0.11 -1.95
C TRP A 86 -12.01 -1.35 -1.77
N GLY A 87 -11.44 -1.71 -0.63
CA GLY A 87 -11.15 -3.10 -0.30
C GLY A 87 -12.40 -3.97 -0.28
N GLN A 88 -13.48 -3.48 0.33
CA GLN A 88 -14.77 -4.20 0.37
C GLN A 88 -15.36 -4.37 -1.04
N ALA A 89 -15.30 -3.33 -1.85
CA ALA A 89 -15.81 -3.39 -3.23
C ALA A 89 -15.10 -4.46 -4.09
N HIS A 90 -13.86 -4.77 -3.76
CA HIS A 90 -13.07 -5.78 -4.48
C HIS A 90 -12.89 -7.08 -3.72
N GLY A 91 -13.56 -7.25 -2.58
CA GLY A 91 -13.57 -8.52 -1.85
C GLY A 91 -12.23 -8.92 -1.25
N VAL A 92 -11.40 -7.95 -0.81
CA VAL A 92 -10.07 -8.27 -0.27
C VAL A 92 -10.12 -9.05 1.03
N GLY A 93 -11.20 -8.90 1.83
CA GLY A 93 -11.34 -9.55 3.13
C GLY A 93 -10.16 -9.22 4.04
N GLU A 94 -9.59 -10.25 4.66
CA GLU A 94 -8.40 -10.10 5.51
C GLU A 94 -7.11 -10.42 4.75
N GLY A 95 -7.20 -10.73 3.45
CA GLY A 95 -6.06 -11.14 2.65
C GLY A 95 -5.09 -10.00 2.31
N ILE A 96 -5.57 -8.77 2.28
CA ILE A 96 -4.77 -7.59 1.96
C ILE A 96 -5.01 -6.53 3.03
N VAL A 97 -3.93 -6.01 3.62
CA VAL A 97 -4.00 -4.90 4.57
C VAL A 97 -4.14 -3.60 3.77
N MET A 98 -5.22 -2.87 3.98
CA MET A 98 -5.50 -1.62 3.27
C MET A 98 -5.00 -0.46 4.12
N LEU A 99 -3.82 0.08 3.78
CA LEU A 99 -3.19 1.18 4.51
C LEU A 99 -3.58 2.53 3.91
N ALA A 100 -4.03 3.43 4.75
CA ALA A 100 -4.44 4.78 4.35
C ALA A 100 -3.35 5.77 4.74
N ASP A 101 -2.62 6.25 3.74
CA ASP A 101 -1.58 7.28 3.89
C ASP A 101 -2.16 8.66 3.57
N GLY A 102 -3.28 9.00 4.24
CA GLY A 102 -4.08 10.17 3.91
C GLY A 102 -3.31 11.49 3.88
N ASN A 103 -2.30 11.63 4.72
CA ASN A 103 -1.46 12.83 4.77
C ASN A 103 -0.21 12.73 3.88
N GLY A 104 0.00 11.59 3.23
CA GLY A 104 1.13 11.40 2.32
C GLY A 104 2.49 11.24 2.98
N GLU A 105 2.54 11.04 4.28
CA GLU A 105 3.81 10.97 5.02
C GLU A 105 4.66 9.78 4.61
N PHE A 106 4.06 8.60 4.48
CA PHE A 106 4.78 7.41 4.03
C PHE A 106 5.24 7.56 2.58
N THR A 107 4.36 8.02 1.71
CA THR A 107 4.68 8.20 0.29
C THR A 107 5.83 9.19 0.10
N LYS A 108 5.83 10.29 0.85
CA LYS A 108 6.93 11.27 0.81
C LYS A 108 8.22 10.68 1.38
N ALA A 109 8.13 9.90 2.45
CA ALA A 109 9.31 9.23 3.03
C ALA A 109 9.92 8.22 2.06
N MET A 110 9.09 7.56 1.23
CA MET A 110 9.56 6.71 0.16
C MET A 110 10.16 7.49 -1.02
N GLY A 111 9.87 8.78 -1.12
CA GLY A 111 10.30 9.60 -2.24
C GLY A 111 9.55 9.30 -3.53
N LEU A 112 8.35 8.74 -3.42
CA LEU A 112 7.55 8.29 -4.58
C LEU A 112 6.23 9.04 -4.71
N ASP A 113 6.13 10.23 -4.13
CA ASP A 113 5.01 11.13 -4.33
C ASP A 113 5.07 11.78 -5.72
N THR A 114 3.91 12.13 -6.23
CA THR A 114 3.79 12.77 -7.54
C THR A 114 2.62 13.74 -7.54
N ASP A 115 2.74 14.79 -8.32
CA ASP A 115 1.69 15.80 -8.46
C ASP A 115 0.74 15.41 -9.60
N LEU A 116 -0.49 15.09 -9.26
CA LEU A 116 -1.56 14.77 -10.21
C LEU A 116 -2.66 15.83 -10.20
N SER A 117 -2.31 17.08 -9.90
CA SER A 117 -3.28 18.18 -9.89
C SER A 117 -3.94 18.40 -11.25
N VAL A 118 -3.29 18.06 -12.35
CA VAL A 118 -3.89 18.10 -13.70
C VAL A 118 -5.16 17.23 -13.77
N ALA A 119 -5.16 16.10 -13.07
CA ALA A 119 -6.32 15.21 -13.01
C ALA A 119 -7.26 15.54 -11.83
N GLY A 120 -7.00 16.62 -11.10
CA GLY A 120 -7.78 16.98 -9.94
C GLY A 120 -7.50 16.12 -8.70
N LEU A 121 -6.38 15.43 -8.66
CA LEU A 121 -6.07 14.49 -7.59
C LEU A 121 -5.07 15.04 -6.56
N GLY A 122 -4.42 16.16 -6.86
CA GLY A 122 -3.41 16.73 -5.97
C GLY A 122 -2.17 15.83 -5.88
N THR A 123 -1.56 15.77 -4.70
CA THR A 123 -0.39 14.92 -4.47
C THR A 123 -0.83 13.48 -4.20
N ARG A 124 -0.27 12.55 -4.95
CA ARG A 124 -0.57 11.12 -4.84
C ARG A 124 0.71 10.30 -4.88
N SER A 125 0.59 9.01 -4.64
CA SER A 125 1.70 8.08 -4.82
C SER A 125 1.86 7.73 -6.30
N GLN A 126 3.11 7.54 -6.71
CA GLN A 126 3.38 6.82 -7.95
C GLN A 126 2.91 5.37 -7.76
N ARG A 127 2.62 4.68 -8.86
CA ARG A 127 2.31 3.26 -8.83
C ARG A 127 3.62 2.50 -8.66
N TYR A 128 3.68 1.64 -7.65
CA TYR A 128 4.85 0.78 -7.48
C TYR A 128 4.47 -0.53 -6.79
N ALA A 129 5.36 -1.50 -6.90
CA ALA A 129 5.29 -2.73 -6.13
C ALA A 129 6.66 -2.97 -5.51
N ALA A 130 6.67 -3.42 -4.26
CA ALA A 130 7.90 -3.69 -3.53
C ALA A 130 7.79 -5.01 -2.79
N VAL A 131 8.91 -5.71 -2.68
CA VAL A 131 9.07 -6.84 -1.78
C VAL A 131 9.95 -6.35 -0.62
N ILE A 132 9.51 -6.62 0.59
CA ILE A 132 10.20 -6.20 1.81
C ILE A 132 10.45 -7.47 2.63
N GLU A 133 11.69 -7.71 3.03
CA GLU A 133 12.05 -8.85 3.86
C GLU A 133 12.68 -8.34 5.14
N ASP A 134 12.00 -8.61 6.27
CA ASP A 134 12.39 -8.15 7.60
C ASP A 134 12.73 -6.65 7.64
N GLY A 135 11.90 -5.84 6.99
CA GLY A 135 12.01 -4.39 7.00
C GLY A 135 12.94 -3.79 5.95
N THR A 136 13.61 -4.61 5.15
CA THR A 136 14.50 -4.14 4.07
C THR A 136 13.85 -4.38 2.72
N ILE A 137 13.85 -3.37 1.86
CA ILE A 137 13.31 -3.47 0.51
C ILE A 137 14.29 -4.31 -0.32
N THR A 138 13.81 -5.46 -0.80
CA THR A 138 14.63 -6.40 -1.59
C THR A 138 14.30 -6.37 -3.07
N ASP A 139 13.14 -5.81 -3.44
CA ASP A 139 12.76 -5.60 -4.84
C ASP A 139 11.85 -4.37 -4.90
N LEU A 140 11.96 -3.61 -5.98
CA LEU A 140 11.17 -2.40 -6.18
C LEU A 140 10.96 -2.16 -7.67
N GLU A 141 9.70 -2.09 -8.08
CA GLU A 141 9.30 -1.73 -9.45
C GLU A 141 8.34 -0.55 -9.41
N VAL A 142 8.73 0.52 -10.04
CA VAL A 142 7.93 1.76 -10.10
C VAL A 142 7.27 1.92 -11.46
#